data_2a532195a11c890cf83e5b470571a317
#
_entry.id   2a532195a11c890cf83e5b470571a317
#
_cell.length_a   1.000
_cell.length_b   1.000
_cell.length_c   1.000
_cell.angle_alpha   90.00
_cell.angle_beta   90.00
_cell.angle_gamma   90.00
#
_symmetry.space_group_name_H-M   'P 1'
#
loop_
_entity.id
_entity.type
_entity.pdbx_description
1 polymer ?
#
loop_
_entity_poly.entity_id
_entity_poly.type
_entity_poly.pdbx_seq_one_letter_code
_entity_poly.pdbx_strand_id
1 'polypeptide(L)'
;GPTYEYFDDIRFIGNKSSGKQGAEIAKCLQELEADVTLVIGPVNLELSAFSKVIRVTTAIEMNDAVTKEGPFDIAICAAAVSDWRPKEKSKTKIKKTSTGMPPSLELVENPDILKNICISKNKPNLVIGFAAETDDLLANARSKLKNKGCDWIIANSVNAKSHNMGGEENEVIIIKKNEEIKLARQSKERIAKLICKRIVEEISL
;
A
#
# COMPACT_ATOMS: atom_id res chain seq x y z
N GLY A 1 2.25 1.29 4.88
CA GLY A 1 3.08 2.49 5.00
C GLY A 1 3.60 2.96 3.65
N PRO A 2 4.36 4.08 3.60
CA PRO A 2 5.03 4.53 2.38
C PRO A 2 6.27 3.69 2.08
N THR A 3 6.84 3.85 0.87
CA THR A 3 8.25 3.53 0.60
C THR A 3 9.04 4.81 0.40
N TYR A 4 10.34 4.78 0.71
CA TYR A 4 11.26 5.90 0.56
C TYR A 4 12.36 5.53 -0.41
N GLU A 5 12.38 6.20 -1.56
CA GLU A 5 13.34 5.97 -2.63
C GLU A 5 14.43 7.03 -2.55
N TYR A 6 15.51 6.71 -1.85
CA TYR A 6 16.60 7.64 -1.60
C TYR A 6 17.41 7.95 -2.86
N PHE A 7 17.62 9.23 -3.15
CA PHE A 7 18.55 9.66 -4.20
C PHE A 7 19.89 10.16 -3.65
N ASP A 8 19.98 10.41 -2.32
CA ASP A 8 21.23 10.53 -1.57
C ASP A 8 21.02 10.04 -0.13
N ASP A 9 22.01 10.20 0.76
CA ASP A 9 21.92 9.67 2.13
C ASP A 9 20.84 10.33 3.02
N ILE A 10 20.26 11.46 2.56
CA ILE A 10 19.35 12.27 3.39
C ILE A 10 18.00 12.42 2.72
N ARG A 11 17.96 12.54 1.38
CA ARG A 11 16.74 12.92 0.64
C ARG A 11 16.18 11.76 -0.15
N PHE A 12 14.86 11.69 -0.20
CA PHE A 12 14.13 10.60 -0.86
C PHE A 12 12.89 11.12 -1.59
N ILE A 13 12.41 10.32 -2.51
CA ILE A 13 11.09 10.42 -3.13
C ILE A 13 10.18 9.43 -2.40
N GLY A 14 8.95 9.81 -2.09
CA GLY A 14 8.00 8.93 -1.41
C GLY A 14 6.61 9.53 -1.35
N ASN A 15 5.62 8.69 -1.10
CA ASN A 15 4.23 9.08 -0.98
C ASN A 15 3.87 9.40 0.47
N LYS A 16 3.00 10.40 0.69
CA LYS A 16 2.44 10.66 2.02
C LYS A 16 1.55 9.49 2.42
N SER A 17 1.91 8.79 3.49
CA SER A 17 1.08 7.75 4.08
C SER A 17 1.45 7.56 5.55
N SER A 18 0.47 7.38 6.42
CA SER A 18 0.70 7.05 7.84
C SER A 18 0.81 5.55 8.09
N GLY A 19 0.40 4.70 7.14
CA GLY A 19 0.30 3.26 7.33
C GLY A 19 -0.87 2.79 8.22
N LYS A 20 -1.62 3.70 8.87
CA LYS A 20 -2.67 3.38 9.84
C LYS A 20 -3.71 2.43 9.30
N GLN A 21 -4.26 2.67 8.08
CA GLN A 21 -5.32 1.82 7.55
C GLN A 21 -4.88 0.37 7.37
N GLY A 22 -3.67 0.15 6.84
CA GLY A 22 -3.10 -1.19 6.70
C GLY A 22 -2.82 -1.85 8.06
N ALA A 23 -2.31 -1.09 9.03
CA ALA A 23 -2.07 -1.59 10.38
C ALA A 23 -3.38 -1.98 11.10
N GLU A 24 -4.46 -1.18 10.99
CA GLU A 24 -5.77 -1.50 11.57
C GLU A 24 -6.40 -2.75 10.93
N ILE A 25 -6.23 -2.96 9.63
CA ILE A 25 -6.67 -4.19 8.97
C ILE A 25 -5.87 -5.39 9.48
N ALA A 26 -4.55 -5.27 9.55
CA ALA A 26 -3.69 -6.33 10.04
C ALA A 26 -4.03 -6.71 11.50
N LYS A 27 -4.26 -5.71 12.37
CA LYS A 27 -4.70 -5.91 13.75
C LYS A 27 -6.04 -6.64 13.82
N CYS A 28 -7.03 -6.19 13.05
CA CYS A 28 -8.35 -6.81 13.02
C CYS A 28 -8.29 -8.26 12.54
N LEU A 29 -7.47 -8.59 11.54
CA LEU A 29 -7.29 -9.97 11.08
C LEU A 29 -6.60 -10.83 12.14
N GLN A 30 -5.62 -10.30 12.86
CA GLN A 30 -4.97 -10.99 13.97
C GLN A 30 -5.97 -11.26 15.14
N GLU A 31 -6.88 -10.31 15.43
CA GLU A 31 -7.97 -10.49 16.39
C GLU A 31 -8.97 -11.58 15.95
N LEU A 32 -9.05 -11.86 14.64
CA LEU A 32 -9.83 -12.95 14.03
C LEU A 32 -9.00 -14.24 13.86
N GLU A 33 -7.89 -14.37 14.59
CA GLU A 33 -7.01 -15.55 14.64
C GLU A 33 -6.27 -15.86 13.33
N ALA A 34 -6.17 -14.89 12.40
CA ALA A 34 -5.33 -15.05 11.22
C ALA A 34 -3.85 -14.97 11.59
N ASP A 35 -3.01 -15.78 10.94
CA ASP A 35 -1.55 -15.64 10.99
C ASP A 35 -1.11 -14.49 10.06
N VAL A 36 -0.80 -13.35 10.66
CA VAL A 36 -0.53 -12.11 9.94
C VAL A 36 0.95 -11.82 9.85
N THR A 37 1.49 -11.79 8.63
CA THR A 37 2.80 -11.20 8.34
C THR A 37 2.61 -9.76 7.86
N LEU A 38 3.04 -8.78 8.64
CA LEU A 38 2.96 -7.36 8.33
C LEU A 38 4.26 -6.86 7.68
N VAL A 39 4.28 -6.67 6.36
CA VAL A 39 5.37 -6.00 5.65
C VAL A 39 5.07 -4.49 5.61
N ILE A 40 5.93 -3.68 6.19
CA ILE A 40 5.64 -2.26 6.41
C ILE A 40 6.85 -1.36 6.14
N GLY A 41 6.62 -0.28 5.39
CA GLY A 41 7.59 0.79 5.16
C GLY A 41 7.73 1.71 6.38
N PRO A 42 8.49 2.82 6.25
CA PRO A 42 8.77 3.73 7.35
C PRO A 42 7.48 4.41 7.87
N VAL A 43 7.11 4.10 9.10
CA VAL A 43 5.93 4.66 9.78
C VAL A 43 6.25 4.91 11.26
N ASN A 44 5.56 5.87 11.85
CA ASN A 44 5.58 6.12 13.29
C ASN A 44 4.32 5.51 13.93
N LEU A 45 4.30 4.18 14.01
CA LEU A 45 3.21 3.41 14.62
C LEU A 45 3.79 2.43 15.64
N GLU A 46 3.04 2.20 16.72
CA GLU A 46 3.34 1.10 17.65
C GLU A 46 2.97 -0.23 16.99
N LEU A 47 3.93 -1.11 16.86
CA LEU A 47 3.79 -2.39 16.16
C LEU A 47 4.10 -3.60 17.05
N SER A 48 4.30 -3.42 18.35
CA SER A 48 4.63 -4.50 19.29
C SER A 48 3.52 -5.56 19.43
N ALA A 49 2.29 -5.19 19.10
CA ALA A 49 1.15 -6.12 19.14
C ALA A 49 1.13 -7.14 18.00
N PHE A 50 1.97 -6.95 16.96
CA PHE A 50 2.02 -7.87 15.84
C PHE A 50 3.06 -8.97 16.05
N SER A 51 2.68 -10.22 15.82
CA SER A 51 3.55 -11.39 15.99
C SER A 51 4.70 -11.43 14.98
N LYS A 52 4.46 -10.94 13.75
CA LYS A 52 5.47 -10.93 12.68
C LYS A 52 5.44 -9.62 11.90
N VAL A 53 6.49 -8.82 12.05
CA VAL A 53 6.67 -7.53 11.37
C VAL A 53 7.98 -7.53 10.58
N ILE A 54 7.88 -7.26 9.28
CA ILE A 54 9.03 -7.09 8.39
C ILE A 54 9.10 -5.62 8.01
N ARG A 55 10.10 -4.92 8.54
CA ARG A 55 10.33 -3.51 8.23
C ARG A 55 11.17 -3.39 6.98
N VAL A 56 10.71 -2.61 6.04
CA VAL A 56 11.39 -2.31 4.77
C VAL A 56 11.43 -0.80 4.57
N THR A 57 12.28 -0.34 3.67
CA THR A 57 12.40 1.09 3.34
C THR A 57 11.96 1.38 1.92
N THR A 58 12.39 0.56 0.98
CA THR A 58 12.19 0.79 -0.46
C THR A 58 11.13 -0.15 -1.06
N ALA A 59 10.66 0.19 -2.26
CA ALA A 59 9.75 -0.67 -3.02
C ALA A 59 10.38 -2.01 -3.40
N ILE A 60 11.69 -2.03 -3.69
CA ILE A 60 12.43 -3.26 -3.98
C ILE A 60 12.44 -4.16 -2.75
N GLU A 61 12.85 -3.63 -1.58
CA GLU A 61 12.85 -4.40 -0.34
C GLU A 61 11.45 -4.93 0.02
N MET A 62 10.40 -4.16 -0.23
CA MET A 62 9.01 -4.58 0.00
C MET A 62 8.62 -5.72 -0.95
N ASN A 63 8.94 -5.62 -2.23
CA ASN A 63 8.69 -6.67 -3.21
C ASN A 63 9.42 -7.96 -2.85
N ASP A 64 10.67 -7.86 -2.47
CA ASP A 64 11.50 -9.02 -2.10
C ASP A 64 10.99 -9.68 -0.81
N ALA A 65 10.62 -8.90 0.19
CA ALA A 65 10.04 -9.39 1.44
C ALA A 65 8.73 -10.17 1.17
N VAL A 66 7.80 -9.60 0.38
CA VAL A 66 6.54 -10.27 0.04
C VAL A 66 6.77 -11.56 -0.76
N THR A 67 7.71 -11.54 -1.69
CA THR A 67 8.04 -12.72 -2.52
C THR A 67 8.67 -13.84 -1.69
N LYS A 68 9.54 -13.49 -0.73
CA LYS A 68 10.25 -14.45 0.13
C LYS A 68 9.33 -15.11 1.16
N GLU A 69 8.40 -14.36 1.72
CA GLU A 69 7.55 -14.81 2.83
C GLU A 69 6.36 -15.66 2.39
N GLY A 70 5.99 -15.63 1.09
CA GLY A 70 4.88 -16.45 0.57
C GLY A 70 5.16 -17.97 0.62
N PRO A 71 4.17 -18.83 0.32
CA PRO A 71 2.82 -18.47 -0.14
C PRO A 71 1.89 -17.97 0.97
N PHE A 72 0.86 -17.21 0.59
CA PHE A 72 -0.19 -16.71 1.47
C PHE A 72 -1.57 -17.12 0.94
N ASP A 73 -2.56 -17.24 1.82
CA ASP A 73 -3.96 -17.42 1.43
C ASP A 73 -4.58 -16.11 0.95
N ILE A 74 -4.20 -15.00 1.62
CA ILE A 74 -4.71 -13.66 1.34
C ILE A 74 -3.54 -12.67 1.28
N ALA A 75 -3.55 -11.78 0.28
CA ALA A 75 -2.63 -10.65 0.20
C ALA A 75 -3.41 -9.33 0.17
N ILE A 76 -3.04 -8.38 1.06
CA ILE A 76 -3.66 -7.05 1.15
C ILE A 76 -2.59 -5.98 0.94
N CYS A 77 -2.61 -5.34 -0.23
CA CYS A 77 -1.64 -4.33 -0.66
C CYS A 77 -2.16 -2.92 -0.36
N ALA A 78 -1.97 -2.47 0.89
CA ALA A 78 -2.38 -1.14 1.36
C ALA A 78 -1.21 -0.14 1.47
N ALA A 79 -0.02 -0.50 1.02
CA ALA A 79 1.15 0.37 1.04
C ALA A 79 1.06 1.46 -0.05
N ALA A 80 1.53 2.66 0.29
CA ALA A 80 1.70 3.76 -0.66
C ALA A 80 3.10 3.67 -1.31
N VAL A 81 3.28 2.65 -2.14
CA VAL A 81 4.53 2.39 -2.84
C VAL A 81 4.79 3.50 -3.85
N SER A 82 6.02 4.00 -3.93
CA SER A 82 6.42 4.95 -4.96
C SER A 82 6.52 4.26 -6.32
N ASP A 83 5.95 4.86 -7.37
CA ASP A 83 6.02 4.31 -8.74
C ASP A 83 7.42 4.41 -9.32
N TRP A 84 8.20 5.39 -8.85
CA TRP A 84 9.52 5.73 -9.38
C TRP A 84 10.57 5.72 -8.30
N ARG A 85 11.80 5.35 -8.67
CA ARG A 85 13.00 5.49 -7.85
C ARG A 85 14.13 6.13 -8.66
N PRO A 86 15.10 6.77 -8.02
CA PRO A 86 16.34 7.17 -8.70
C PRO A 86 17.05 5.96 -9.30
N LYS A 87 17.51 6.07 -10.53
CA LYS A 87 18.30 5.04 -11.20
C LYS A 87 19.58 4.73 -10.42
N GLU A 88 20.20 5.80 -9.91
CA GLU A 88 21.40 5.71 -9.07
C GLU A 88 21.22 6.52 -7.79
N LYS A 89 21.63 5.92 -6.67
CA LYS A 89 21.70 6.61 -5.38
C LYS A 89 23.10 7.17 -5.18
N SER A 90 23.21 8.47 -4.91
CA SER A 90 24.48 9.06 -4.49
C SER A 90 24.90 8.57 -3.11
N LYS A 91 26.18 8.20 -2.95
CA LYS A 91 26.74 7.77 -1.64
C LYS A 91 26.94 8.95 -0.67
N THR A 92 26.76 10.16 -1.11
CA THR A 92 26.91 11.37 -0.28
C THR A 92 25.83 12.36 -0.63
N LYS A 93 25.53 13.26 0.31
CA LYS A 93 24.60 14.37 0.05
C LYS A 93 25.00 15.16 -1.19
N ILE A 94 24.13 15.23 -2.19
CA ILE A 94 24.33 16.00 -3.40
C ILE A 94 24.46 17.50 -3.04
N LYS A 95 25.60 18.10 -3.35
CA LYS A 95 25.87 19.51 -3.09
C LYS A 95 25.37 20.38 -4.24
N LYS A 96 25.10 21.66 -3.96
CA LYS A 96 24.84 22.66 -5.00
C LYS A 96 26.08 22.82 -5.88
N THR A 97 25.88 22.88 -7.19
CA THR A 97 26.95 23.16 -8.13
C THR A 97 27.31 24.65 -8.10
N SER A 98 28.53 25.02 -8.49
CA SER A 98 28.96 26.40 -8.63
C SER A 98 28.14 27.17 -9.66
N THR A 99 27.51 26.48 -10.60
CA THR A 99 26.63 27.05 -11.65
C THR A 99 25.22 27.38 -11.16
N GLY A 100 24.85 26.97 -9.93
CA GLY A 100 23.51 27.15 -9.39
C GLY A 100 22.43 26.26 -10.03
N MET A 101 22.78 25.46 -11.03
CA MET A 101 21.83 24.53 -11.66
C MET A 101 21.43 23.41 -10.70
N PRO A 102 20.13 23.07 -10.61
CA PRO A 102 19.68 21.93 -9.83
C PRO A 102 20.22 20.61 -10.42
N PRO A 103 20.47 19.59 -9.60
CA PRO A 103 20.87 18.28 -10.10
C PRO A 103 19.73 17.66 -10.91
N SER A 104 20.04 17.05 -12.03
CA SER A 104 19.10 16.20 -12.76
C SER A 104 19.05 14.83 -12.11
N LEU A 105 17.85 14.32 -11.85
CA LEU A 105 17.61 12.97 -11.35
C LEU A 105 17.02 12.11 -12.48
N GLU A 106 17.74 11.08 -12.87
CA GLU A 106 17.21 10.06 -13.76
C GLU A 106 16.37 9.09 -12.91
N LEU A 107 15.11 8.87 -13.29
CA LEU A 107 14.18 8.00 -12.60
C LEU A 107 13.93 6.72 -13.40
N VAL A 108 13.72 5.62 -12.70
CA VAL A 108 13.31 4.33 -13.26
C VAL A 108 12.10 3.79 -12.49
N GLU A 109 11.33 2.91 -13.11
CA GLU A 109 10.16 2.32 -12.51
C GLU A 109 10.51 1.38 -11.34
N ASN A 110 9.69 1.44 -10.30
CA ASN A 110 9.70 0.47 -9.22
C ASN A 110 8.92 -0.81 -9.62
N PRO A 111 9.18 -1.94 -8.94
CA PRO A 111 8.39 -3.15 -9.16
C PRO A 111 6.92 -2.91 -8.80
N ASP A 112 6.01 -3.37 -9.63
CA ASP A 112 4.57 -3.37 -9.36
C ASP A 112 4.20 -4.56 -8.48
N ILE A 113 4.29 -4.38 -7.17
CA ILE A 113 4.12 -5.44 -6.18
C ILE A 113 2.75 -6.12 -6.30
N LEU A 114 1.67 -5.33 -6.44
CA LEU A 114 0.32 -5.87 -6.58
C LEU A 114 0.20 -6.75 -7.83
N LYS A 115 0.70 -6.27 -8.96
CA LYS A 115 0.70 -7.04 -10.21
C LYS A 115 1.56 -8.29 -10.11
N ASN A 116 2.74 -8.19 -9.48
CA ASN A 116 3.65 -9.33 -9.30
C ASN A 116 2.98 -10.44 -8.48
N ILE A 117 2.25 -10.10 -7.41
CA ILE A 117 1.47 -11.06 -6.62
C ILE A 117 0.39 -11.70 -7.49
N CYS A 118 -0.36 -10.91 -8.27
CA CYS A 118 -1.47 -11.40 -9.09
C CYS A 118 -1.05 -12.37 -10.20
N ILE A 119 0.16 -12.20 -10.75
CA ILE A 119 0.68 -13.07 -11.83
C ILE A 119 1.60 -14.18 -11.32
N SER A 120 1.84 -14.24 -10.01
CA SER A 120 2.66 -15.28 -9.39
C SER A 120 2.05 -16.68 -9.60
N LYS A 121 2.91 -17.69 -9.72
CA LYS A 121 2.48 -19.10 -9.71
C LYS A 121 1.78 -19.50 -8.40
N ASN A 122 2.14 -18.83 -7.32
CA ASN A 122 1.56 -19.02 -5.98
C ASN A 122 0.65 -17.83 -5.63
N LYS A 123 -0.18 -17.37 -6.59
CA LYS A 123 -1.14 -16.29 -6.33
C LYS A 123 -2.02 -16.67 -5.14
N PRO A 124 -2.19 -15.78 -4.14
CA PRO A 124 -3.16 -15.97 -3.06
C PRO A 124 -4.58 -16.16 -3.59
N ASN A 125 -5.41 -16.89 -2.83
CA ASN A 125 -6.83 -17.08 -3.15
C ASN A 125 -7.60 -15.77 -3.22
N LEU A 126 -7.20 -14.80 -2.40
CA LEU A 126 -7.77 -13.44 -2.39
C LEU A 126 -6.66 -12.39 -2.41
N VAL A 127 -6.65 -11.54 -3.42
CA VAL A 127 -5.72 -10.41 -3.55
C VAL A 127 -6.48 -9.10 -3.56
N ILE A 128 -6.19 -8.25 -2.57
CA ILE A 128 -6.84 -6.96 -2.35
C ILE A 128 -5.83 -5.84 -2.55
N GLY A 129 -6.10 -4.94 -3.50
CA GLY A 129 -5.32 -3.72 -3.72
C GLY A 129 -6.01 -2.50 -3.14
N PHE A 130 -5.25 -1.42 -2.91
CA PHE A 130 -5.77 -0.10 -2.57
C PHE A 130 -5.54 0.88 -3.70
N ALA A 131 -6.47 1.83 -3.86
CA ALA A 131 -6.37 2.93 -4.80
C ALA A 131 -6.73 4.24 -4.10
N ALA A 132 -5.78 5.18 -4.08
CA ALA A 132 -5.97 6.53 -3.57
C ALA A 132 -6.00 7.47 -4.78
N GLU A 133 -7.17 7.99 -5.10
CA GLU A 133 -7.40 8.75 -6.33
C GLU A 133 -7.84 10.18 -6.01
N THR A 134 -7.44 11.13 -6.85
CA THR A 134 -7.79 12.55 -6.72
C THR A 134 -9.06 12.91 -7.49
N ASP A 135 -9.32 12.19 -8.58
CA ASP A 135 -10.42 12.38 -9.53
C ASP A 135 -10.88 11.02 -10.08
N ASP A 136 -12.05 10.96 -10.68
CA ASP A 136 -12.64 9.78 -11.32
C ASP A 136 -12.44 8.46 -10.56
N LEU A 137 -12.66 8.51 -9.23
CA LEU A 137 -12.38 7.41 -8.30
C LEU A 137 -12.84 6.05 -8.80
N LEU A 138 -14.08 5.95 -9.29
CA LEU A 138 -14.65 4.67 -9.73
C LEU A 138 -14.02 4.17 -11.03
N ALA A 139 -13.84 5.05 -12.01
CA ALA A 139 -13.24 4.68 -13.30
C ALA A 139 -11.78 4.22 -13.12
N ASN A 140 -11.00 4.98 -12.34
CA ASN A 140 -9.60 4.66 -12.07
C ASN A 140 -9.47 3.36 -11.28
N ALA A 141 -10.29 3.16 -10.24
CA ALA A 141 -10.26 1.94 -9.45
C ALA A 141 -10.70 0.69 -10.24
N ARG A 142 -11.71 0.79 -11.11
CA ARG A 142 -12.11 -0.29 -12.02
C ARG A 142 -11.02 -0.62 -13.04
N SER A 143 -10.37 0.40 -13.60
CA SER A 143 -9.23 0.24 -14.49
C SER A 143 -8.07 -0.48 -13.77
N LYS A 144 -7.77 -0.07 -12.53
CA LYS A 144 -6.75 -0.70 -11.70
C LYS A 144 -7.08 -2.16 -11.38
N LEU A 145 -8.31 -2.47 -11.00
CA LEU A 145 -8.78 -3.84 -10.78
C LEU A 145 -8.49 -4.74 -11.97
N LYS A 146 -8.89 -4.28 -13.18
CA LYS A 146 -8.68 -5.02 -14.43
C LYS A 146 -7.19 -5.15 -14.79
N ASN A 147 -6.43 -4.05 -14.71
CA ASN A 147 -5.03 -4.01 -15.15
C ASN A 147 -4.08 -4.76 -14.21
N LYS A 148 -4.38 -4.79 -12.91
CA LYS A 148 -3.57 -5.53 -11.92
C LYS A 148 -3.98 -7.00 -11.83
N GLY A 149 -5.23 -7.33 -12.15
CA GLY A 149 -5.76 -8.70 -12.04
C GLY A 149 -5.98 -9.17 -10.60
N CYS A 150 -6.16 -8.23 -9.66
CA CYS A 150 -6.53 -8.52 -8.28
C CYS A 150 -8.04 -8.75 -8.15
N ASP A 151 -8.46 -9.29 -7.03
CA ASP A 151 -9.85 -9.69 -6.82
C ASP A 151 -10.69 -8.51 -6.31
N TRP A 152 -10.11 -7.64 -5.45
CA TRP A 152 -10.74 -6.42 -4.98
C TRP A 152 -9.82 -5.21 -5.13
N ILE A 153 -10.42 -4.04 -5.32
CA ILE A 153 -9.78 -2.74 -5.09
C ILE A 153 -10.59 -2.00 -4.04
N ILE A 154 -9.89 -1.54 -2.99
CA ILE A 154 -10.44 -0.64 -1.98
C ILE A 154 -10.00 0.77 -2.34
N ALA A 155 -10.94 1.56 -2.82
CA ALA A 155 -10.69 2.90 -3.35
C ALA A 155 -11.13 3.98 -2.36
N ASN A 156 -10.31 5.01 -2.17
CA ASN A 156 -10.64 6.21 -1.41
C ASN A 156 -10.20 7.48 -2.14
N SER A 157 -10.98 8.55 -1.96
CA SER A 157 -10.63 9.88 -2.49
C SER A 157 -9.59 10.55 -1.59
N VAL A 158 -8.55 11.11 -2.19
CA VAL A 158 -7.42 11.78 -1.49
C VAL A 158 -7.23 13.22 -1.99
N ASN A 159 -8.31 13.96 -2.15
CA ASN A 159 -8.21 15.38 -2.48
C ASN A 159 -7.77 16.21 -1.25
N ALA A 160 -7.30 17.44 -1.50
CA ALA A 160 -6.78 18.33 -0.44
C ALA A 160 -7.80 18.64 0.67
N LYS A 161 -9.10 18.44 0.43
CA LYS A 161 -10.20 18.68 1.39
C LYS A 161 -10.57 17.42 2.18
N SER A 162 -10.21 16.23 1.71
CA SER A 162 -10.69 14.96 2.29
C SER A 162 -9.99 14.55 3.58
N HIS A 163 -8.78 15.07 3.87
CA HIS A 163 -7.93 14.67 5.01
C HIS A 163 -7.73 13.14 5.16
N ASN A 164 -8.07 12.34 4.13
CA ASN A 164 -8.04 10.88 4.18
C ASN A 164 -6.59 10.32 4.25
N MET A 165 -5.62 11.03 3.65
CA MET A 165 -4.20 10.68 3.80
C MET A 165 -3.65 11.28 5.10
N GLY A 166 -3.34 10.43 6.07
CA GLY A 166 -2.77 10.83 7.37
C GLY A 166 -3.80 11.10 8.47
N GLY A 167 -5.09 11.33 8.17
CA GLY A 167 -6.16 11.52 9.14
C GLY A 167 -6.58 10.23 9.86
N GLU A 168 -7.46 10.38 10.87
CA GLU A 168 -7.99 9.26 11.68
C GLU A 168 -9.17 8.55 11.01
N GLU A 169 -9.86 9.23 10.10
CA GLU A 169 -11.05 8.72 9.40
C GLU A 169 -10.74 8.34 7.96
N ASN A 170 -11.63 7.54 7.38
CA ASN A 170 -11.60 7.19 5.96
C ASN A 170 -13.03 6.95 5.45
N GLU A 171 -13.20 7.09 4.14
CA GLU A 171 -14.36 6.69 3.36
C GLU A 171 -13.85 5.88 2.18
N VAL A 172 -14.39 4.67 1.99
CA VAL A 172 -13.88 3.78 0.95
C VAL A 172 -15.01 3.13 0.16
N ILE A 173 -14.69 2.72 -1.06
CA ILE A 173 -15.54 1.87 -1.89
C ILE A 173 -14.76 0.59 -2.15
N ILE A 174 -15.32 -0.55 -1.79
CA ILE A 174 -14.81 -1.86 -2.19
C ILE A 174 -15.37 -2.17 -3.56
N ILE A 175 -14.49 -2.39 -4.52
CA ILE A 175 -14.81 -2.68 -5.91
C ILE A 175 -14.37 -4.11 -6.21
N LYS A 176 -15.34 -4.96 -6.54
CA LYS A 176 -15.16 -6.31 -7.06
C LYS A 176 -15.54 -6.36 -8.55
N LYS A 177 -15.35 -7.49 -9.19
CA LYS A 177 -15.69 -7.67 -10.62
C LYS A 177 -17.12 -7.22 -10.97
N ASN A 178 -18.10 -7.58 -10.15
CA ASN A 178 -19.53 -7.34 -10.41
C ASN A 178 -20.25 -6.61 -9.27
N GLU A 179 -19.52 -6.09 -8.29
CA GLU A 179 -20.10 -5.50 -7.08
C GLU A 179 -19.33 -4.25 -6.65
N GLU A 180 -20.05 -3.28 -6.11
CA GLU A 180 -19.51 -2.11 -5.43
C GLU A 180 -20.16 -1.95 -4.07
N ILE A 181 -19.34 -1.85 -3.02
CA ILE A 181 -19.80 -1.69 -1.64
C ILE A 181 -19.25 -0.38 -1.10
N LYS A 182 -20.11 0.58 -0.82
CA LYS A 182 -19.72 1.87 -0.20
C LYS A 182 -19.69 1.73 1.32
N LEU A 183 -18.56 2.09 1.92
CA LEU A 183 -18.41 2.23 3.36
C LEU A 183 -18.30 3.72 3.67
N ALA A 184 -19.33 4.24 4.33
CA ALA A 184 -19.41 5.65 4.68
C ALA A 184 -18.26 6.07 5.58
N ARG A 185 -17.98 7.37 5.65
CA ARG A 185 -16.90 7.96 6.44
C ARG A 185 -16.99 7.60 7.92
N GLN A 186 -15.94 7.04 8.46
CA GLN A 186 -15.80 6.67 9.86
C GLN A 186 -14.31 6.43 10.20
N SER A 187 -14.01 6.08 11.45
CA SER A 187 -12.63 5.82 11.87
C SER A 187 -11.98 4.71 11.04
N LYS A 188 -10.67 4.79 10.85
CA LYS A 188 -9.89 3.76 10.13
C LYS A 188 -10.01 2.38 10.79
N GLU A 189 -10.13 2.34 12.11
CA GLU A 189 -10.42 1.12 12.85
C GLU A 189 -11.77 0.52 12.43
N ARG A 190 -12.83 1.34 12.39
CA ARG A 190 -14.16 0.85 12.00
C ARG A 190 -14.20 0.41 10.54
N ILE A 191 -13.54 1.15 9.65
CA ILE A 191 -13.37 0.74 8.24
C ILE A 191 -12.64 -0.59 8.16
N ALA A 192 -11.57 -0.79 8.93
CA ALA A 192 -10.83 -2.06 8.97
C ALA A 192 -11.74 -3.22 9.39
N LYS A 193 -12.53 -3.08 10.46
CA LYS A 193 -13.48 -4.10 10.92
C LYS A 193 -14.51 -4.47 9.85
N LEU A 194 -15.02 -3.48 9.11
CA LEU A 194 -15.96 -3.71 8.01
C LEU A 194 -15.32 -4.44 6.82
N ILE A 195 -14.08 -4.06 6.47
CA ILE A 195 -13.30 -4.77 5.43
C ILE A 195 -13.05 -6.21 5.85
N CYS A 196 -12.56 -6.44 7.08
CA CYS A 196 -12.28 -7.78 7.59
C CYS A 196 -13.53 -8.65 7.62
N LYS A 197 -14.69 -8.09 8.02
CA LYS A 197 -15.97 -8.81 7.94
C LYS A 197 -16.26 -9.30 6.51
N ARG A 198 -16.04 -8.44 5.49
CA ARG A 198 -16.23 -8.82 4.09
C ARG A 198 -15.25 -9.88 3.61
N ILE A 199 -14.00 -9.80 4.10
CA ILE A 199 -12.98 -10.83 3.81
C ILE A 199 -13.43 -12.18 4.36
N VAL A 200 -13.88 -12.24 5.62
CA VAL A 200 -14.38 -13.47 6.22
C VAL A 200 -15.59 -14.03 5.46
N GLU A 201 -16.55 -13.18 5.10
CA GLU A 201 -17.71 -13.58 4.28
C GLU A 201 -17.27 -14.17 2.93
N GLU A 202 -16.25 -13.61 2.28
CA GLU A 202 -15.75 -14.08 0.97
C GLU A 202 -15.04 -15.43 1.03
N ILE A 203 -14.21 -15.66 2.07
CA ILE A 203 -13.43 -16.89 2.18
C ILE A 203 -14.23 -18.05 2.80
N SER A 204 -15.42 -17.77 3.36
CA SER A 204 -16.31 -18.78 3.94
C SER A 204 -17.29 -19.37 2.92
N LEU A 205 -17.28 -18.88 1.68
CA LEU A 205 -18.07 -19.35 0.54
C LEU A 205 -17.28 -20.39 -0.27
#